data_98337b776de3c6d4c54470973e5e9cdd
#
_entry.id   98337b776de3c6d4c54470973e5e9cdd
#
_cell.length_a   1.000
_cell.length_b   1.000
_cell.length_c   1.000
_cell.angle_alpha   90.00
_cell.angle_beta   90.00
_cell.angle_gamma   90.00
#
_symmetry.space_group_name_H-M   'P 1'
#
loop_
_entity.id
_entity.type
_entity.pdbx_description
1 polymer ?
#
loop_
_entity_poly.entity_id
_entity_poly.type
_entity_poly.pdbx_seq_one_letter_code
_entity_poly.pdbx_strand_id
1 'polypeptide(L)'
;MNEKGAVQMTVRITKTPFSCELVTIYSKRSFAELISRIEATFQYYDANTLRDLTAEGNTEKLAAYVKQVGGSTEFAIFFSLDQGSTQRLAGIPIESRFYLFGNATIAQGLFRYSARAGLGAPVRFCVSQKDGEDARIDIDLPTSFFSRFPEMKDSPVPQLLDDRMIPLLQEIASQTDAH
;
A
#
# COMPACT_ATOMS: atom_id res chain seq x y z
N MET A 1 -55.98 -13.58 0.73
CA MET A 1 -55.01 -12.96 -0.23
C MET A 1 -53.99 -12.24 0.60
N ASN A 2 -52.77 -12.80 0.70
CA ASN A 2 -51.66 -12.20 1.47
C ASN A 2 -50.80 -11.40 0.49
N GLU A 3 -50.93 -10.09 0.51
CA GLU A 3 -49.97 -9.22 -0.15
C GLU A 3 -48.66 -9.25 0.65
N LYS A 4 -47.69 -10.00 0.14
CA LYS A 4 -46.31 -9.92 0.60
C LYS A 4 -45.78 -8.56 0.13
N GLY A 5 -45.73 -7.57 1.03
CA GLY A 5 -45.11 -6.31 0.78
C GLY A 5 -43.63 -6.54 0.37
N ALA A 6 -43.29 -6.20 -0.87
CA ALA A 6 -41.93 -6.19 -1.33
C ALA A 6 -41.13 -5.17 -0.50
N VAL A 7 -40.20 -5.64 0.29
CA VAL A 7 -39.23 -4.77 0.98
C VAL A 7 -38.39 -4.11 -0.09
N GLN A 8 -38.69 -2.86 -0.40
CA GLN A 8 -37.91 -2.05 -1.32
C GLN A 8 -36.57 -1.78 -0.65
N MET A 9 -35.50 -2.48 -1.08
CA MET A 9 -34.13 -2.23 -0.61
C MET A 9 -33.68 -0.85 -1.10
N THR A 10 -33.63 0.11 -0.20
CA THR A 10 -33.20 1.47 -0.52
C THR A 10 -31.68 1.54 -0.47
N VAL A 11 -31.02 1.69 -1.62
CA VAL A 11 -29.59 1.98 -1.70
C VAL A 11 -29.37 3.43 -1.29
N ARG A 12 -28.50 3.65 -0.27
CA ARG A 12 -28.09 4.99 0.16
C ARG A 12 -26.70 5.28 -0.32
N ILE A 13 -26.50 6.38 -1.04
CA ILE A 13 -25.22 6.88 -1.49
C ILE A 13 -24.87 8.14 -0.71
N THR A 14 -23.65 8.19 -0.14
CA THR A 14 -23.09 9.39 0.51
C THR A 14 -21.76 9.74 -0.12
N LYS A 15 -21.45 11.04 -0.23
CA LYS A 15 -20.18 11.57 -0.72
C LYS A 15 -19.53 12.37 0.40
N THR A 16 -18.31 12.05 0.77
CA THR A 16 -17.53 12.75 1.79
C THR A 16 -16.29 13.35 1.13
N PRO A 17 -16.20 14.67 0.99
CA PRO A 17 -14.96 15.31 0.52
C PRO A 17 -13.88 15.16 1.60
N PHE A 18 -12.64 14.98 1.18
CA PHE A 18 -11.46 14.95 2.06
C PHE A 18 -10.24 15.44 1.30
N SER A 19 -9.23 15.93 2.01
CA SER A 19 -7.92 16.27 1.47
C SER A 19 -6.94 15.14 1.75
N CYS A 20 -6.07 14.84 0.79
CA CYS A 20 -5.00 13.86 0.95
C CYS A 20 -3.70 14.49 0.47
N GLU A 21 -2.63 14.28 1.21
CA GLU A 21 -1.29 14.73 0.83
C GLU A 21 -0.60 13.63 0.02
N LEU A 22 -0.04 14.03 -1.13
CA LEU A 22 0.83 13.20 -1.94
C LEU A 22 2.28 13.49 -1.58
N VAL A 23 3.02 12.46 -1.19
CA VAL A 23 4.49 12.53 -1.04
C VAL A 23 5.11 12.02 -2.32
N THR A 24 5.92 12.89 -2.98
CA THR A 24 6.70 12.54 -4.16
C THR A 24 8.19 12.54 -3.80
N ILE A 25 8.85 11.42 -4.00
CA ILE A 25 10.28 11.23 -3.75
C ILE A 25 10.98 11.10 -5.10
N TYR A 26 11.68 12.16 -5.52
CA TYR A 26 12.47 12.13 -6.76
C TYR A 26 13.79 11.41 -6.56
N SER A 27 14.24 10.69 -7.59
CA SER A 27 15.49 9.93 -7.59
C SER A 27 16.31 10.21 -8.84
N LYS A 28 17.63 10.29 -8.67
CA LYS A 28 18.58 10.29 -9.80
C LYS A 28 18.89 8.88 -10.32
N ARG A 29 18.40 7.84 -9.65
CA ARG A 29 18.40 6.48 -10.16
C ARG A 29 17.39 6.37 -11.30
N SER A 30 17.67 5.51 -12.25
CA SER A 30 16.69 5.15 -13.29
C SER A 30 15.50 4.39 -12.69
N PHE A 31 14.40 4.35 -13.43
CA PHE A 31 13.24 3.53 -13.08
C PHE A 31 13.63 2.07 -12.79
N ALA A 32 14.45 1.47 -13.67
CA ALA A 32 14.87 0.07 -13.52
C ALA A 32 15.69 -0.18 -12.24
N GLU A 33 16.57 0.75 -11.87
CA GLU A 33 17.34 0.67 -10.63
C GLU A 33 16.46 0.81 -9.39
N LEU A 34 15.46 1.72 -9.42
CA LEU A 34 14.49 1.86 -8.34
C LEU A 34 13.69 0.57 -8.15
N ILE A 35 13.17 -0.01 -9.23
CA ILE A 35 12.46 -1.29 -9.18
C ILE A 35 13.34 -2.39 -8.60
N SER A 36 14.58 -2.53 -9.09
CA SER A 36 15.52 -3.53 -8.59
C SER A 36 15.79 -3.37 -7.08
N ARG A 37 15.98 -2.14 -6.60
CA ARG A 37 16.19 -1.88 -5.17
C ARG A 37 14.95 -2.17 -4.32
N ILE A 38 13.77 -1.80 -4.78
CA ILE A 38 12.50 -2.10 -4.10
C ILE A 38 12.34 -3.62 -3.95
N GLU A 39 12.54 -4.37 -5.04
CA GLU A 39 12.36 -5.83 -5.04
C GLU A 39 13.50 -6.57 -4.32
N ALA A 40 14.67 -5.96 -4.15
CA ALA A 40 15.72 -6.46 -3.29
C ALA A 40 15.48 -6.16 -1.79
N THR A 41 14.79 -5.05 -1.49
CA THR A 41 14.52 -4.60 -0.11
C THR A 41 13.30 -5.32 0.48
N PHE A 42 12.25 -5.49 -0.30
CA PHE A 42 10.98 -6.07 0.15
C PHE A 42 10.73 -7.44 -0.45
N GLN A 43 10.45 -8.41 0.41
CA GLN A 43 9.95 -9.71 -0.03
C GLN A 43 8.47 -9.62 -0.40
N TYR A 44 8.00 -10.60 -1.18
CA TYR A 44 6.58 -10.75 -1.49
C TYR A 44 5.92 -11.71 -0.50
N TYR A 45 4.72 -11.35 -0.03
CA TYR A 45 3.86 -12.32 0.62
C TYR A 45 3.35 -13.36 -0.38
N ASP A 46 3.46 -14.62 -0.03
CA ASP A 46 2.76 -15.67 -0.75
C ASP A 46 1.27 -15.68 -0.36
N ALA A 47 0.41 -15.40 -1.35
CA ALA A 47 -1.03 -15.26 -1.13
C ALA A 47 -1.69 -16.56 -0.64
N ASN A 48 -1.17 -17.74 -1.07
CA ASN A 48 -1.70 -19.02 -0.63
C ASN A 48 -1.34 -19.27 0.84
N THR A 49 -0.10 -19.01 1.21
CA THR A 49 0.36 -19.13 2.61
C THR A 49 -0.44 -18.21 3.54
N LEU A 50 -0.66 -16.94 3.16
CA LEU A 50 -1.49 -16.02 3.94
C LEU A 50 -2.92 -16.54 4.10
N ARG A 51 -3.53 -17.01 3.03
CA ARG A 51 -4.88 -17.59 3.05
C ARG A 51 -4.96 -18.79 3.97
N ASP A 52 -4.02 -19.72 3.85
CA ASP A 52 -4.02 -20.98 4.58
C ASP A 52 -3.79 -20.74 6.08
N LEU A 53 -2.84 -19.87 6.45
CA LEU A 53 -2.62 -19.44 7.85
C LEU A 53 -3.84 -18.74 8.45
N THR A 54 -4.55 -17.93 7.63
CA THR A 54 -5.80 -17.28 8.07
C THR A 54 -6.90 -18.30 8.30
N ALA A 55 -7.02 -19.30 7.41
CA ALA A 55 -8.00 -20.38 7.54
C ALA A 55 -7.74 -21.28 8.75
N GLU A 56 -6.47 -21.51 9.10
CA GLU A 56 -6.09 -22.22 10.34
C GLU A 56 -6.52 -21.47 11.61
N GLY A 57 -6.72 -20.15 11.55
CA GLY A 57 -7.06 -19.32 12.72
C GLY A 57 -5.92 -19.19 13.74
N ASN A 58 -4.70 -19.54 13.37
CA ASN A 58 -3.55 -19.49 14.29
C ASN A 58 -2.81 -18.15 14.17
N THR A 59 -3.10 -17.25 15.12
CA THR A 59 -2.54 -15.88 15.14
C THR A 59 -1.03 -15.85 15.34
N GLU A 60 -0.46 -16.81 16.09
CA GLU A 60 0.98 -16.88 16.35
C GLU A 60 1.75 -17.27 15.08
N LYS A 61 1.27 -18.29 14.36
CA LYS A 61 1.87 -18.69 13.07
C LYS A 61 1.78 -17.55 12.05
N LEU A 62 0.64 -16.86 11.98
CA LEU A 62 0.49 -15.72 11.08
C LEU A 62 1.48 -14.61 11.43
N ALA A 63 1.60 -14.25 12.71
CA ALA A 63 2.54 -13.22 13.17
C ALA A 63 3.99 -13.61 12.88
N ALA A 64 4.36 -14.87 13.10
CA ALA A 64 5.70 -15.37 12.78
C ALA A 64 6.02 -15.29 11.29
N TYR A 65 5.08 -15.68 10.43
CA TYR A 65 5.22 -15.58 8.97
C TYR A 65 5.36 -14.11 8.52
N VAL A 66 4.51 -13.22 9.03
CA VAL A 66 4.56 -11.79 8.70
C VAL A 66 5.90 -11.18 9.11
N LYS A 67 6.41 -11.54 10.30
CA LYS A 67 7.73 -11.11 10.79
C LYS A 67 8.87 -11.65 9.91
N GLN A 68 8.79 -12.91 9.51
CA GLN A 68 9.79 -13.53 8.64
C GLN A 68 9.87 -12.83 7.28
N VAL A 69 8.73 -12.62 6.62
CA VAL A 69 8.67 -12.00 5.29
C VAL A 69 9.00 -10.50 5.35
N GLY A 70 8.56 -9.79 6.39
CA GLY A 70 8.88 -8.37 6.57
C GLY A 70 10.36 -8.10 6.87
N GLY A 71 11.08 -9.08 7.44
CA GLY A 71 12.49 -8.97 7.74
C GLY A 71 12.84 -7.73 8.56
N SER A 72 13.95 -7.07 8.22
CA SER A 72 14.42 -5.86 8.91
C SER A 72 13.56 -4.62 8.63
N THR A 73 12.86 -4.59 7.52
CA THR A 73 11.99 -3.46 7.15
C THR A 73 10.63 -3.52 7.83
N GLU A 74 10.22 -4.67 8.34
CA GLU A 74 8.90 -5.00 8.85
C GLU A 74 7.78 -4.98 7.79
N PHE A 75 8.08 -4.58 6.54
CA PHE A 75 7.11 -4.45 5.45
C PHE A 75 7.42 -5.43 4.32
N ALA A 76 6.37 -5.84 3.61
CA ALA A 76 6.50 -6.69 2.43
C ALA A 76 5.46 -6.31 1.36
N ILE A 77 5.68 -6.78 0.14
CA ILE A 77 4.82 -6.53 -1.00
C ILE A 77 3.70 -7.58 -1.02
N PHE A 78 2.44 -7.14 -1.10
CA PHE A 78 1.29 -8.00 -1.33
C PHE A 78 1.03 -8.21 -2.82
N PHE A 79 1.29 -7.17 -3.61
CA PHE A 79 1.01 -7.18 -5.04
C PHE A 79 1.82 -6.11 -5.76
N SER A 80 2.21 -6.39 -7.01
CA SER A 80 2.75 -5.38 -7.93
C SER A 80 2.16 -5.54 -9.32
N LEU A 81 2.10 -4.43 -10.07
CA LEU A 81 1.58 -4.40 -11.44
C LEU A 81 2.44 -3.48 -12.30
N ASP A 82 2.99 -4.02 -13.39
CA ASP A 82 3.64 -3.22 -14.43
C ASP A 82 2.56 -2.55 -15.30
N GLN A 83 2.24 -1.32 -14.96
CA GLN A 83 1.29 -0.51 -15.71
C GLN A 83 1.93 0.09 -16.97
N GLY A 84 3.24 0.37 -16.93
CA GLY A 84 3.98 0.98 -18.03
C GLY A 84 4.00 0.12 -19.28
N SER A 85 4.16 -1.20 -19.14
CA SER A 85 4.18 -2.12 -20.28
C SER A 85 2.91 -2.03 -21.13
N THR A 86 1.75 -1.94 -20.49
CA THR A 86 0.46 -1.78 -21.19
C THR A 86 0.37 -0.43 -21.91
N GLN A 87 0.89 0.64 -21.29
CA GLN A 87 0.87 1.98 -21.90
C GLN A 87 1.82 2.06 -23.09
N ARG A 88 2.98 1.42 -23.01
CA ARG A 88 3.93 1.35 -24.15
C ARG A 88 3.33 0.64 -25.36
N LEU A 89 2.49 -0.38 -25.16
CA LEU A 89 1.74 -1.00 -26.28
C LEU A 89 0.78 -0.03 -26.96
N ALA A 90 0.29 0.98 -26.25
CA ALA A 90 -0.54 2.06 -26.79
C ALA A 90 0.28 3.23 -27.36
N GLY A 91 1.62 3.11 -27.44
CA GLY A 91 2.51 4.17 -27.94
C GLY A 91 2.75 5.30 -26.94
N ILE A 92 2.44 5.11 -25.66
CA ILE A 92 2.68 6.09 -24.59
C ILE A 92 4.02 5.73 -23.91
N PRO A 93 5.09 6.56 -24.09
CA PRO A 93 6.45 6.24 -23.63
C PRO A 93 6.62 6.60 -22.14
N ILE A 94 6.01 5.80 -21.26
CA ILE A 94 6.15 5.95 -19.82
C ILE A 94 6.56 4.63 -19.17
N GLU A 95 7.28 4.73 -18.09
CA GLU A 95 7.49 3.66 -17.12
C GLU A 95 6.58 3.88 -15.91
N SER A 96 5.92 2.82 -15.47
CA SER A 96 5.06 2.89 -14.28
C SER A 96 4.90 1.51 -13.67
N ARG A 97 5.15 1.39 -12.37
CA ARG A 97 4.89 0.17 -11.59
C ARG A 97 4.19 0.51 -10.30
N PHE A 98 3.07 -0.13 -10.08
CA PHE A 98 2.25 0.01 -8.90
C PHE A 98 2.57 -1.10 -7.90
N TYR A 99 2.53 -0.76 -6.60
CA TYR A 99 2.74 -1.68 -5.49
C TYR A 99 1.66 -1.52 -4.43
N LEU A 100 1.23 -2.67 -3.88
CA LEU A 100 0.56 -2.74 -2.58
C LEU A 100 1.56 -3.33 -1.59
N PHE A 101 1.91 -2.57 -0.56
CA PHE A 101 2.86 -3.02 0.44
C PHE A 101 2.40 -2.68 1.87
N GLY A 102 2.94 -3.38 2.84
CA GLY A 102 2.55 -3.17 4.22
C GLY A 102 2.93 -4.32 5.13
N ASN A 103 2.27 -4.35 6.29
CA ASN A 103 2.43 -5.39 7.29
C ASN A 103 1.04 -5.82 7.80
N ALA A 104 0.70 -7.10 7.64
CA ALA A 104 -0.63 -7.61 7.96
C ALA A 104 -0.98 -7.47 9.45
N THR A 105 0.02 -7.57 10.36
CA THR A 105 -0.21 -7.43 11.80
C THR A 105 -0.31 -5.98 12.25
N ILE A 106 0.47 -5.07 11.65
CA ILE A 106 0.32 -3.62 11.89
C ILE A 106 -1.05 -3.14 11.41
N ALA A 107 -1.52 -3.63 10.26
CA ALA A 107 -2.83 -3.28 9.71
C ALA A 107 -3.99 -3.63 10.66
N GLN A 108 -3.87 -4.67 11.49
CA GLN A 108 -4.88 -4.99 12.51
C GLN A 108 -5.18 -3.81 13.45
N GLY A 109 -4.15 -2.98 13.72
CA GLY A 109 -4.31 -1.76 14.50
C GLY A 109 -5.23 -0.72 13.84
N LEU A 110 -5.27 -0.65 12.51
CA LEU A 110 -6.21 0.19 11.76
C LEU A 110 -7.63 -0.38 11.81
N PHE A 111 -7.78 -1.68 11.57
CA PHE A 111 -9.09 -2.35 11.57
C PHE A 111 -9.81 -2.35 12.92
N ARG A 112 -9.09 -2.17 14.04
CA ARG A 112 -9.70 -1.96 15.37
C ARG A 112 -10.55 -0.69 15.43
N TYR A 113 -10.21 0.33 14.63
CA TYR A 113 -10.90 1.62 14.60
C TYR A 113 -11.97 1.66 13.49
N SER A 114 -11.69 1.10 12.32
CA SER A 114 -12.62 1.13 11.19
C SER A 114 -12.42 -0.03 10.23
N ALA A 115 -13.52 -0.73 9.90
CA ALA A 115 -13.53 -1.72 8.82
C ALA A 115 -13.20 -1.08 7.44
N ARG A 116 -13.38 0.24 7.30
CA ARG A 116 -13.07 1.00 6.08
C ARG A 116 -11.58 1.16 5.84
N ALA A 117 -10.73 0.80 6.83
CA ALA A 117 -9.28 0.74 6.69
C ALA A 117 -8.83 -0.04 5.46
N GLY A 118 -9.60 -1.04 5.04
CA GLY A 118 -9.33 -1.83 3.83
C GLY A 118 -9.22 -1.04 2.52
N LEU A 119 -9.65 0.23 2.48
CA LEU A 119 -9.41 1.11 1.33
C LEU A 119 -7.94 1.58 1.21
N GLY A 120 -7.14 1.49 2.29
CA GLY A 120 -5.75 1.95 2.32
C GLY A 120 -4.79 0.99 3.01
N ALA A 121 -5.23 -0.21 3.36
CA ALA A 121 -4.39 -1.27 3.89
C ALA A 121 -4.60 -2.56 3.08
N PRO A 122 -3.58 -2.99 2.28
CA PRO A 122 -2.20 -2.48 2.20
C PRO A 122 -2.09 -1.05 1.66
N VAL A 123 -1.02 -0.33 2.05
CA VAL A 123 -0.71 0.98 1.50
C VAL A 123 -0.25 0.83 0.04
N ARG A 124 -0.56 1.81 -0.78
CA ARG A 124 -0.16 1.82 -2.19
C ARG A 124 0.92 2.87 -2.45
N PHE A 125 1.85 2.54 -3.33
CA PHE A 125 2.75 3.51 -3.94
C PHE A 125 2.98 3.17 -5.41
N CYS A 126 3.45 4.16 -6.18
CA CYS A 126 3.77 4.01 -7.59
C CYS A 126 5.20 4.49 -7.83
N VAL A 127 5.97 3.73 -8.60
CA VAL A 127 7.23 4.18 -9.19
C VAL A 127 6.95 4.56 -10.62
N SER A 128 7.37 5.74 -11.04
CA SER A 128 7.14 6.19 -12.40
C SER A 128 8.30 7.01 -12.97
N GLN A 129 8.43 6.98 -14.29
CA GLN A 129 9.37 7.82 -15.04
C GLN A 129 8.79 8.10 -16.42
N LYS A 130 8.90 9.34 -16.88
CA LYS A 130 8.67 9.73 -18.25
C LYS A 130 9.99 10.09 -18.90
N ASP A 131 10.10 9.91 -20.21
CA ASP A 131 11.30 10.26 -20.97
C ASP A 131 11.76 11.69 -20.67
N GLY A 132 13.06 11.81 -20.30
CA GLY A 132 13.70 13.09 -19.97
C GLY A 132 13.41 13.60 -18.57
N GLU A 133 12.62 12.90 -17.76
CA GLU A 133 12.34 13.26 -16.36
C GLU A 133 13.11 12.35 -15.38
N ASP A 134 13.31 12.84 -14.14
CA ASP A 134 13.78 12.00 -13.04
C ASP A 134 12.72 10.93 -12.70
N ALA A 135 13.19 9.74 -12.32
CA ALA A 135 12.29 8.74 -11.76
C ALA A 135 11.80 9.18 -10.38
N ARG A 136 10.60 8.73 -9.99
CA ARG A 136 10.01 9.12 -8.71
C ARG A 136 9.18 7.99 -8.09
N ILE A 137 9.03 8.09 -6.78
CA ILE A 137 8.11 7.27 -6.00
C ILE A 137 7.02 8.20 -5.47
N ASP A 138 5.77 7.90 -5.78
CA ASP A 138 4.59 8.63 -5.31
C ASP A 138 3.80 7.75 -4.34
N ILE A 139 3.48 8.31 -3.15
CA ILE A 139 2.71 7.63 -2.10
C ILE A 139 1.74 8.62 -1.44
N ASP A 140 0.48 8.21 -1.25
CA ASP A 140 -0.43 8.96 -0.39
C ASP A 140 0.09 8.91 1.05
N LEU A 141 0.24 10.07 1.71
CA LEU A 141 0.66 10.14 3.11
C LEU A 141 -0.35 9.41 3.99
N PRO A 142 0.01 8.31 4.68
CA PRO A 142 -0.93 7.51 5.47
C PRO A 142 -1.78 8.30 6.45
N THR A 143 -1.20 9.24 7.22
CA THR A 143 -1.99 10.07 8.15
C THR A 143 -3.07 10.87 7.43
N SER A 144 -2.74 11.50 6.31
CA SER A 144 -3.71 12.28 5.54
C SER A 144 -4.73 11.38 4.84
N PHE A 145 -4.30 10.23 4.32
CA PHE A 145 -5.21 9.25 3.71
C PHE A 145 -6.26 8.74 4.68
N PHE A 146 -5.86 8.32 5.88
CA PHE A 146 -6.76 7.74 6.88
C PHE A 146 -7.60 8.81 7.61
N SER A 147 -7.24 10.09 7.54
CA SER A 147 -8.02 11.20 8.12
C SER A 147 -9.45 11.30 7.56
N ARG A 148 -9.71 10.70 6.38
CA ARG A 148 -11.05 10.59 5.80
C ARG A 148 -12.04 9.79 6.65
N PHE A 149 -11.55 9.02 7.60
CA PHE A 149 -12.34 8.21 8.51
C PHE A 149 -12.32 8.82 9.91
N PRO A 150 -13.37 9.53 10.34
CA PRO A 150 -13.39 10.21 11.65
C PRO A 150 -13.09 9.28 12.83
N GLU A 151 -13.45 8.01 12.71
CA GLU A 151 -13.17 6.97 13.70
C GLU A 151 -11.68 6.65 13.86
N MET A 152 -10.84 7.05 12.89
CA MET A 152 -9.38 6.84 12.92
C MET A 152 -8.61 7.93 13.68
N LYS A 153 -9.26 9.01 14.11
CA LYS A 153 -8.60 10.19 14.71
C LYS A 153 -7.67 9.87 15.87
N ASP A 154 -7.98 8.84 16.65
CA ASP A 154 -7.21 8.42 17.82
C ASP A 154 -6.32 7.20 17.54
N SER A 155 -6.23 6.74 16.29
CA SER A 155 -5.36 5.64 15.90
C SER A 155 -3.90 6.11 15.79
N PRO A 156 -2.94 5.48 16.49
CA PRO A 156 -1.52 5.81 16.33
C PRO A 156 -0.91 5.22 15.05
N VAL A 157 -1.61 4.31 14.38
CA VAL A 157 -1.04 3.52 13.29
C VAL A 157 -0.75 4.35 12.04
N PRO A 158 -1.62 5.29 11.59
CA PRO A 158 -1.29 6.13 10.45
C PRO A 158 0.03 6.90 10.61
N GLN A 159 0.29 7.48 11.79
CA GLN A 159 1.55 8.18 12.09
C GLN A 159 2.75 7.22 12.09
N LEU A 160 2.59 6.02 12.69
CA LEU A 160 3.63 4.99 12.66
C LEU A 160 3.98 4.58 11.22
N LEU A 161 2.99 4.53 10.31
CA LEU A 161 3.24 4.23 8.91
C LEU A 161 4.01 5.36 8.21
N ASP A 162 3.65 6.63 8.46
CA ASP A 162 4.40 7.79 7.94
C ASP A 162 5.85 7.73 8.40
N ASP A 163 6.09 7.55 9.70
CA ASP A 163 7.41 7.56 10.32
C ASP A 163 8.32 6.44 9.85
N ARG A 164 7.76 5.35 9.36
CA ARG A 164 8.53 4.17 8.91
C ARG A 164 8.62 4.05 7.40
N MET A 165 7.49 4.22 6.69
CA MET A 165 7.45 3.98 5.24
C MET A 165 8.14 5.09 4.45
N ILE A 166 7.94 6.35 4.82
CA ILE A 166 8.51 7.47 4.06
C ILE A 166 10.03 7.46 4.10
N PRO A 167 10.71 7.38 5.28
CA PRO A 167 12.17 7.30 5.34
C PRO A 167 12.73 6.08 4.59
N LEU A 168 12.06 4.93 4.67
CA LEU A 168 12.48 3.72 3.97
C LEU A 168 12.45 3.89 2.44
N LEU A 169 11.39 4.49 1.90
CA LEU A 169 11.29 4.79 0.48
C LEU A 169 12.31 5.87 0.05
N GLN A 170 12.60 6.85 0.92
CA GLN A 170 13.66 7.84 0.69
C GLN A 170 15.05 7.21 0.62
N GLU A 171 15.35 6.25 1.50
CA GLU A 171 16.60 5.49 1.49
C GLU A 171 16.76 4.70 0.19
N ILE A 172 15.70 4.00 -0.25
CA ILE A 172 15.70 3.28 -1.52
C ILE A 172 15.95 4.23 -2.70
N ALA A 173 15.35 5.42 -2.69
CA ALA A 173 15.48 6.41 -3.76
C ALA A 173 16.85 7.14 -3.75
N SER A 174 17.57 7.14 -2.63
CA SER A 174 18.86 7.83 -2.49
C SER A 174 19.95 7.22 -3.36
N GLN A 175 20.91 8.05 -3.81
CA GLN A 175 22.08 7.58 -4.56
C GLN A 175 23.17 6.95 -3.67
N THR A 176 23.13 7.23 -2.38
CA THR A 176 24.09 6.69 -1.43
C THR A 176 23.76 5.25 -1.13
N ASP A 177 24.63 4.33 -1.54
CA ASP A 177 24.58 2.97 -1.00
C ASP A 177 25.04 3.08 0.46
N ALA A 178 24.18 2.66 1.39
CA ALA A 178 24.56 2.59 2.80
C ALA A 178 25.75 1.61 2.92
N HIS A 179 26.90 2.13 3.37
CA HIS A 179 28.10 1.34 3.68
C HIS A 179 27.94 0.58 4.99
#